data_40259dd30ba4586c636f4b96ea54ff4e
#
_entry.id   40259dd30ba4586c636f4b96ea54ff4e
#
_cell.length_a   1.000
_cell.length_b   1.000
_cell.length_c   1.000
_cell.angle_alpha   90.00
_cell.angle_beta   90.00
_cell.angle_gamma   90.00
#
_symmetry.space_group_name_H-M   'P 1'
#
loop_
_entity.id
_entity.type
_entity.pdbx_description
1 polymer ?
#
loop_
_entity_poly.entity_id
_entity_poly.type
_entity_poly.pdbx_seq_one_letter_code
_entity_poly.pdbx_strand_id
1 'polypeptide(L)'
;QPSLLADDELLRVNAFDWAAEFRDIMSNGGFDAVIGNPPYIRIQALKEWAPLEVELYKQLYRAAGKGNYDIYVVFVEKGLSLLNERGRLGFILPHKFFNAKYGEALRGLIAAGKHLAQIVHFGEQQVFAGATTYTCLLFLERQPQDEFQFVKAIDLEAWRNTGKAQIGKLSTGLVISGDWNFSIDPHAPLLERLKNTPTTLGDVAHIFVGTQTSADTVFVLDDTRVVGNLIEGFSQELQQEVQVEAAIVK
;
A
#
# COMPACT_ATOMS: atom_id res chain seq x y z
N GLN A 1 17.73 -7.91 -26.93
CA GLN A 1 18.50 -7.89 -25.68
C GLN A 1 18.91 -9.32 -25.38
N PRO A 2 20.14 -9.58 -24.88
CA PRO A 2 20.48 -10.90 -24.37
C PRO A 2 19.51 -11.28 -23.26
N SER A 3 19.03 -12.52 -23.27
CA SER A 3 18.18 -13.04 -22.21
C SER A 3 18.92 -12.93 -20.86
N LEU A 4 18.27 -12.39 -19.83
CA LEU A 4 18.82 -12.31 -18.47
C LEU A 4 18.89 -13.68 -17.80
N LEU A 5 18.18 -14.67 -18.37
CA LEU A 5 18.08 -16.03 -17.88
C LEU A 5 18.53 -16.99 -18.96
N ALA A 6 19.08 -18.13 -18.55
CA ALA A 6 19.31 -19.26 -19.44
C ALA A 6 17.96 -19.85 -19.91
N ASP A 7 17.95 -20.57 -21.04
CA ASP A 7 16.72 -21.12 -21.62
C ASP A 7 15.95 -22.03 -20.64
N ASP A 8 16.67 -22.84 -19.87
CA ASP A 8 16.06 -23.72 -18.83
C ASP A 8 15.46 -22.90 -17.66
N GLU A 9 16.02 -21.73 -17.34
CA GLU A 9 15.50 -20.83 -16.30
C GLU A 9 14.25 -20.10 -16.82
N LEU A 10 14.22 -19.69 -18.08
CA LEU A 10 13.03 -19.11 -18.71
C LEU A 10 11.87 -20.11 -18.71
N LEU A 11 12.13 -21.39 -19.00
CA LEU A 11 11.13 -22.45 -18.93
C LEU A 11 10.64 -22.69 -17.49
N ARG A 12 11.53 -22.63 -16.49
CA ARG A 12 11.16 -22.79 -15.06
C ARG A 12 10.32 -21.65 -14.54
N VAL A 13 10.63 -20.41 -14.95
CA VAL A 13 9.85 -19.20 -14.58
C VAL A 13 8.55 -19.12 -15.38
N ASN A 14 8.42 -19.89 -16.46
CA ASN A 14 7.28 -19.82 -17.38
C ASN A 14 7.01 -18.37 -17.84
N ALA A 15 8.07 -17.68 -18.26
CA ALA A 15 8.04 -16.27 -18.61
C ALA A 15 7.12 -16.03 -19.82
N PHE A 16 6.17 -15.11 -19.67
CA PHE A 16 5.24 -14.74 -20.72
C PHE A 16 5.86 -13.64 -21.61
N ASP A 17 6.01 -13.92 -22.90
CA ASP A 17 6.52 -12.95 -23.87
C ASP A 17 5.37 -12.17 -24.53
N TRP A 18 5.11 -10.98 -23.98
CA TRP A 18 4.07 -10.08 -24.49
C TRP A 18 4.26 -9.67 -25.95
N ALA A 19 5.52 -9.54 -26.41
CA ALA A 19 5.81 -9.12 -27.76
C ALA A 19 5.58 -10.26 -28.79
N ALA A 20 5.81 -11.50 -28.37
CA ALA A 20 5.54 -12.67 -29.19
C ALA A 20 4.05 -13.00 -29.26
N GLU A 21 3.39 -13.01 -28.08
CA GLU A 21 1.98 -13.41 -27.95
C GLU A 21 1.01 -12.34 -28.48
N PHE A 22 1.33 -11.05 -28.30
CA PHE A 22 0.50 -9.92 -28.75
C PHE A 22 1.23 -9.03 -29.75
N ARG A 23 1.83 -9.65 -30.77
CA ARG A 23 2.72 -8.97 -31.72
C ARG A 23 2.09 -7.73 -32.34
N ASP A 24 0.87 -7.82 -32.85
CA ASP A 24 0.19 -6.71 -33.52
C ASP A 24 -0.11 -5.56 -32.56
N ILE A 25 -0.52 -5.86 -31.34
CA ILE A 25 -0.79 -4.86 -30.31
C ILE A 25 0.49 -4.17 -29.88
N MET A 26 1.53 -4.95 -29.60
CA MET A 26 2.80 -4.41 -29.10
C MET A 26 3.55 -3.62 -30.19
N SER A 27 3.46 -4.02 -31.47
CA SER A 27 4.02 -3.27 -32.59
C SER A 27 3.29 -1.95 -32.86
N ASN A 28 2.01 -1.85 -32.47
CA ASN A 28 1.22 -0.62 -32.53
C ASN A 28 1.29 0.23 -31.25
N GLY A 29 2.29 -0.03 -30.38
CA GLY A 29 2.59 0.79 -29.20
C GLY A 29 2.06 0.28 -27.88
N GLY A 30 1.26 -0.82 -27.85
CA GLY A 30 0.74 -1.42 -26.62
C GLY A 30 -0.79 -1.41 -26.51
N PHE A 31 -1.29 -1.73 -25.32
CA PHE A 31 -2.71 -1.88 -25.05
C PHE A 31 -3.38 -0.53 -24.76
N ASP A 32 -4.65 -0.37 -25.18
CA ASP A 32 -5.49 0.76 -24.81
C ASP A 32 -5.94 0.71 -23.34
N ALA A 33 -6.12 -0.51 -22.82
CA ALA A 33 -6.54 -0.71 -21.43
C ALA A 33 -5.90 -1.97 -20.83
N VAL A 34 -5.46 -1.84 -19.59
CA VAL A 34 -5.00 -2.95 -18.75
C VAL A 34 -5.82 -2.93 -17.46
N ILE A 35 -6.61 -3.99 -17.24
CA ILE A 35 -7.50 -4.10 -16.08
C ILE A 35 -7.13 -5.36 -15.30
N GLY A 36 -7.09 -5.28 -13.97
CA GLY A 36 -6.77 -6.45 -13.18
C GLY A 36 -6.96 -6.32 -11.67
N ASN A 37 -6.86 -7.47 -11.05
CA ASN A 37 -6.72 -7.65 -9.62
C ASN A 37 -5.41 -8.42 -9.39
N PRO A 38 -4.28 -7.73 -9.25
CA PRO A 38 -2.98 -8.39 -9.08
C PRO A 38 -2.91 -9.13 -7.75
N PRO A 39 -2.07 -10.16 -7.64
CA PRO A 39 -1.95 -10.93 -6.40
C PRO A 39 -1.36 -10.10 -5.24
N TYR A 40 -1.92 -10.27 -4.02
CA TYR A 40 -1.49 -9.58 -2.80
C TYR A 40 -0.56 -10.48 -1.99
N ILE A 41 0.59 -10.83 -2.57
CA ILE A 41 1.57 -11.76 -1.98
C ILE A 41 2.79 -10.95 -1.54
N ARG A 42 3.21 -11.13 -0.28
CA ARG A 42 4.44 -10.54 0.23
C ARG A 42 5.65 -11.20 -0.41
N ILE A 43 6.65 -10.42 -0.77
CA ILE A 43 7.86 -10.92 -1.43
C ILE A 43 8.60 -11.97 -0.59
N GLN A 44 8.51 -11.92 0.75
CA GLN A 44 9.11 -12.92 1.62
C GLN A 44 8.48 -14.30 1.41
N ALA A 45 7.14 -14.35 1.34
CA ALA A 45 6.44 -15.61 1.09
C ALA A 45 6.73 -16.13 -0.33
N LEU A 46 6.78 -15.23 -1.32
CA LEU A 46 7.14 -15.63 -2.69
C LEU A 46 8.56 -16.19 -2.77
N LYS A 47 9.50 -15.64 -2.01
CA LYS A 47 10.90 -16.09 -2.00
C LYS A 47 11.07 -17.54 -1.52
N GLU A 48 10.14 -18.06 -0.72
CA GLU A 48 10.22 -19.44 -0.21
C GLU A 48 10.01 -20.50 -1.32
N TRP A 49 9.18 -20.18 -2.32
CA TRP A 49 8.83 -21.12 -3.38
C TRP A 49 9.18 -20.66 -4.82
N ALA A 50 9.42 -19.37 -5.02
CA ALA A 50 9.80 -18.79 -6.31
C ALA A 50 10.98 -17.80 -6.18
N PRO A 51 12.15 -18.24 -5.66
CA PRO A 51 13.31 -17.35 -5.44
C PRO A 51 13.87 -16.76 -6.73
N LEU A 52 13.80 -17.48 -7.85
CA LEU A 52 14.31 -17.04 -9.15
C LEU A 52 13.50 -15.85 -9.67
N GLU A 53 12.16 -15.91 -9.57
CA GLU A 53 11.26 -14.81 -9.95
C GLU A 53 11.52 -13.57 -9.11
N VAL A 54 11.80 -13.73 -7.81
CA VAL A 54 12.13 -12.61 -6.92
C VAL A 54 13.40 -11.89 -7.35
N GLU A 55 14.43 -12.62 -7.71
CA GLU A 55 15.67 -12.01 -8.22
C GLU A 55 15.45 -11.33 -9.58
N LEU A 56 14.65 -11.93 -10.44
CA LEU A 56 14.27 -11.35 -11.73
C LEU A 56 13.50 -10.03 -11.54
N TYR A 57 12.54 -9.99 -10.62
CA TYR A 57 11.78 -8.77 -10.33
C TYR A 57 12.66 -7.62 -9.86
N LYS A 58 13.67 -7.89 -9.02
CA LYS A 58 14.63 -6.87 -8.56
C LYS A 58 15.47 -6.28 -9.71
N GLN A 59 15.78 -7.09 -10.72
CA GLN A 59 16.57 -6.65 -11.85
C GLN A 59 15.73 -5.85 -12.87
N LEU A 60 14.47 -6.24 -13.07
CA LEU A 60 13.62 -5.70 -14.12
C LEU A 60 12.76 -4.52 -13.69
N TYR A 61 12.37 -4.43 -12.39
CA TYR A 61 11.38 -3.47 -11.94
C TYR A 61 11.93 -2.56 -10.84
N ARG A 62 11.75 -1.26 -11.02
CA ARG A 62 12.12 -0.24 -10.03
C ARG A 62 11.31 -0.40 -8.74
N ALA A 63 10.03 -0.74 -8.88
CA ALA A 63 9.13 -0.96 -7.75
C ALA A 63 9.56 -2.15 -6.86
N ALA A 64 10.37 -3.07 -7.39
CA ALA A 64 10.92 -4.22 -6.68
C ALA A 64 12.32 -3.98 -6.09
N GLY A 65 12.91 -2.81 -6.27
CA GLY A 65 14.33 -2.55 -5.99
C GLY A 65 14.72 -2.55 -4.52
N LYS A 66 13.79 -2.31 -3.58
CA LYS A 66 14.09 -2.17 -2.15
C LYS A 66 12.97 -2.69 -1.25
N GLY A 67 13.37 -3.33 -0.16
CA GLY A 67 12.50 -3.66 0.97
C GLY A 67 11.60 -4.87 0.78
N ASN A 68 10.67 -5.02 1.72
CA ASN A 68 9.69 -6.10 1.77
C ASN A 68 8.38 -5.61 1.16
N TYR A 69 8.26 -5.71 -0.15
CA TYR A 69 7.09 -5.27 -0.90
C TYR A 69 6.09 -6.41 -1.13
N ASP A 70 4.88 -6.05 -1.50
CA ASP A 70 3.89 -6.96 -2.03
C ASP A 70 3.99 -6.95 -3.56
N ILE A 71 3.89 -8.11 -4.22
CA ILE A 71 4.21 -8.24 -5.65
C ILE A 71 3.30 -7.42 -6.57
N TYR A 72 2.13 -6.96 -6.10
CA TYR A 72 1.25 -6.12 -6.92
C TYR A 72 1.93 -4.83 -7.42
N VAL A 73 2.98 -4.32 -6.73
CA VAL A 73 3.72 -3.13 -7.21
C VAL A 73 4.44 -3.39 -8.52
N VAL A 74 4.92 -4.63 -8.73
CA VAL A 74 5.53 -5.10 -9.99
C VAL A 74 4.48 -5.14 -11.10
N PHE A 75 3.26 -5.63 -10.78
CA PHE A 75 2.15 -5.67 -11.74
C PHE A 75 1.73 -4.27 -12.18
N VAL A 76 1.72 -3.28 -11.27
CA VAL A 76 1.42 -1.88 -11.62
C VAL A 76 2.47 -1.33 -12.58
N GLU A 77 3.76 -1.48 -12.28
CA GLU A 77 4.84 -1.03 -13.15
C GLU A 77 4.78 -1.72 -14.51
N LYS A 78 4.61 -3.05 -14.53
CA LYS A 78 4.47 -3.82 -15.77
C LYS A 78 3.24 -3.40 -16.55
N GLY A 79 2.08 -3.32 -15.91
CA GLY A 79 0.82 -2.92 -16.56
C GLY A 79 0.92 -1.54 -17.21
N LEU A 80 1.55 -0.58 -16.50
CA LEU A 80 1.79 0.76 -17.06
C LEU A 80 2.74 0.71 -18.26
N SER A 81 3.74 -0.18 -18.27
CA SER A 81 4.69 -0.35 -19.39
C SER A 81 4.05 -0.98 -20.62
N LEU A 82 2.96 -1.72 -20.47
CA LEU A 82 2.25 -2.37 -21.57
C LEU A 82 1.23 -1.44 -22.26
N LEU A 83 0.96 -0.26 -21.72
CA LEU A 83 0.02 0.70 -22.31
C LEU A 83 0.62 1.42 -23.51
N ASN A 84 -0.22 1.66 -24.49
CA ASN A 84 0.09 2.64 -25.55
C ASN A 84 0.03 4.08 -24.97
N GLU A 85 0.34 5.08 -25.79
CA GLU A 85 0.43 6.48 -25.36
C GLU A 85 -0.88 7.05 -24.76
N ARG A 86 -2.04 6.50 -25.13
CA ARG A 86 -3.37 6.93 -24.65
C ARG A 86 -3.99 5.88 -23.72
N GLY A 87 -3.24 4.85 -23.41
CA GLY A 87 -3.71 3.71 -22.63
C GLY A 87 -3.96 4.04 -21.16
N ARG A 88 -4.89 3.31 -20.58
CA ARG A 88 -5.30 3.42 -19.17
C ARG A 88 -5.16 2.09 -18.44
N LEU A 89 -4.60 2.15 -17.23
CA LEU A 89 -4.57 1.03 -16.29
C LEU A 89 -5.67 1.23 -15.23
N GLY A 90 -6.37 0.16 -14.88
CA GLY A 90 -7.35 0.13 -13.79
C GLY A 90 -7.17 -1.12 -12.93
N PHE A 91 -6.59 -0.97 -11.74
CA PHE A 91 -6.37 -2.09 -10.82
C PHE A 91 -7.09 -1.90 -9.51
N ILE A 92 -7.62 -3.02 -8.95
CA ILE A 92 -7.97 -3.08 -7.54
C ILE A 92 -6.78 -3.67 -6.79
N LEU A 93 -6.32 -2.97 -5.74
CA LEU A 93 -5.13 -3.38 -5.01
C LEU A 93 -5.09 -2.75 -3.59
N PRO A 94 -4.26 -3.25 -2.66
CA PRO A 94 -4.12 -2.68 -1.34
C PRO A 94 -3.63 -1.23 -1.38
N HIS A 95 -4.30 -0.33 -0.66
CA HIS A 95 -3.84 1.07 -0.58
C HIS A 95 -2.63 1.27 0.36
N LYS A 96 -2.16 0.20 1.01
CA LYS A 96 -1.02 0.24 1.94
C LYS A 96 0.23 0.87 1.33
N PHE A 97 0.46 0.74 0.01
CA PHE A 97 1.60 1.36 -0.65
C PHE A 97 1.58 2.88 -0.60
N PHE A 98 0.46 3.54 -0.23
CA PHE A 98 0.39 4.99 -0.08
C PHE A 98 1.37 5.50 0.99
N ASN A 99 1.49 4.76 2.11
CA ASN A 99 2.26 5.18 3.28
C ASN A 99 3.38 4.20 3.65
N ALA A 100 3.37 2.99 3.07
CA ALA A 100 4.42 2.02 3.36
C ALA A 100 5.74 2.42 2.69
N LYS A 101 6.86 2.16 3.38
CA LYS A 101 8.20 2.45 2.87
C LYS A 101 8.50 1.75 1.55
N TYR A 102 8.03 0.52 1.36
CA TYR A 102 8.22 -0.20 0.10
C TYR A 102 7.49 0.43 -1.09
N GLY A 103 6.43 1.22 -0.84
CA GLY A 103 5.67 1.91 -1.88
C GLY A 103 6.40 3.11 -2.49
N GLU A 104 7.50 3.59 -1.90
CA GLU A 104 8.23 4.78 -2.32
C GLU A 104 8.63 4.73 -3.80
N ALA A 105 9.16 3.60 -4.26
CA ALA A 105 9.62 3.46 -5.64
C ALA A 105 8.45 3.49 -6.64
N LEU A 106 7.32 2.84 -6.33
CA LEU A 106 6.12 2.89 -7.14
C LEU A 106 5.50 4.29 -7.14
N ARG A 107 5.37 4.93 -5.98
CA ARG A 107 4.89 6.32 -5.87
C ARG A 107 5.76 7.27 -6.69
N GLY A 108 7.09 7.12 -6.60
CA GLY A 108 8.05 7.90 -7.39
C GLY A 108 7.90 7.70 -8.90
N LEU A 109 7.64 6.47 -9.36
CA LEU A 109 7.37 6.15 -10.75
C LEU A 109 6.09 6.85 -11.24
N ILE A 110 5.01 6.73 -10.49
CA ILE A 110 3.71 7.36 -10.82
C ILE A 110 3.84 8.89 -10.83
N ALA A 111 4.55 9.45 -9.84
CA ALA A 111 4.79 10.89 -9.72
C ALA A 111 5.61 11.45 -10.89
N ALA A 112 6.73 10.78 -11.23
CA ALA A 112 7.65 11.24 -12.28
C ALA A 112 6.98 11.32 -13.65
N GLY A 113 6.08 10.38 -13.97
CA GLY A 113 5.31 10.39 -15.20
C GLY A 113 3.97 11.10 -15.11
N LYS A 114 3.60 11.63 -13.93
CA LYS A 114 2.27 12.23 -13.66
C LYS A 114 1.12 11.31 -14.08
N HIS A 115 1.28 10.02 -13.86
CA HIS A 115 0.38 9.00 -14.41
C HIS A 115 -0.93 8.85 -13.64
N LEU A 116 -1.07 9.44 -12.44
CA LEU A 116 -2.26 9.27 -11.61
C LEU A 116 -3.46 10.00 -12.22
N ALA A 117 -4.50 9.24 -12.60
CA ALA A 117 -5.74 9.77 -13.16
C ALA A 117 -6.90 9.75 -12.14
N GLN A 118 -7.01 8.64 -11.38
CA GLN A 118 -8.07 8.51 -10.38
C GLN A 118 -7.70 7.50 -9.29
N ILE A 119 -8.19 7.77 -8.07
CA ILE A 119 -8.23 6.81 -6.97
C ILE A 119 -9.67 6.73 -6.47
N VAL A 120 -10.20 5.50 -6.30
CA VAL A 120 -11.39 5.26 -5.50
C VAL A 120 -10.96 4.60 -4.19
N HIS A 121 -11.09 5.33 -3.10
CA HIS A 121 -10.63 4.92 -1.77
C HIS A 121 -11.81 4.47 -0.91
N PHE A 122 -11.77 3.24 -0.44
CA PHE A 122 -12.83 2.63 0.36
C PHE A 122 -12.63 2.76 1.88
N GLY A 123 -11.58 3.51 2.31
CA GLY A 123 -11.26 3.62 3.74
C GLY A 123 -10.92 2.27 4.35
N GLU A 124 -11.51 1.99 5.49
CA GLU A 124 -11.35 0.73 6.23
C GLU A 124 -12.45 -0.30 5.88
N GLN A 125 -13.19 -0.08 4.81
CA GLN A 125 -14.23 -1.00 4.39
C GLN A 125 -13.64 -2.21 3.65
N GLN A 126 -14.12 -3.39 4.00
CA GLN A 126 -13.69 -4.65 3.37
C GLN A 126 -14.46 -4.86 2.06
N VAL A 127 -13.77 -4.72 0.94
CA VAL A 127 -14.35 -4.95 -0.39
C VAL A 127 -14.56 -6.44 -0.67
N PHE A 128 -13.67 -7.28 -0.14
CA PHE A 128 -13.73 -8.73 -0.28
C PHE A 128 -14.07 -9.38 1.05
N ALA A 129 -15.08 -10.24 1.07
CA ALA A 129 -15.48 -10.99 2.26
C ALA A 129 -14.32 -11.87 2.76
N GLY A 130 -14.04 -11.81 4.07
CA GLY A 130 -12.99 -12.60 4.71
C GLY A 130 -11.55 -12.12 4.46
N ALA A 131 -11.35 -11.03 3.71
CA ALA A 131 -10.04 -10.43 3.54
C ALA A 131 -9.81 -9.32 4.56
N THR A 132 -8.65 -9.31 5.21
CA THR A 132 -8.24 -8.25 6.16
C THR A 132 -7.57 -7.06 5.47
N THR A 133 -7.49 -7.08 4.14
CA THR A 133 -6.76 -6.08 3.35
C THR A 133 -7.70 -4.98 2.87
N TYR A 134 -7.37 -3.74 3.22
CA TYR A 134 -8.08 -2.56 2.71
C TYR A 134 -7.56 -2.20 1.32
N THR A 135 -8.47 -2.08 0.37
CA THR A 135 -8.15 -1.87 -1.04
C THR A 135 -8.58 -0.49 -1.54
N CYS A 136 -8.08 -0.13 -2.71
CA CYS A 136 -8.55 0.98 -3.51
C CYS A 136 -8.63 0.57 -4.98
N LEU A 137 -9.35 1.33 -5.80
CA LEU A 137 -9.17 1.29 -7.25
C LEU A 137 -8.15 2.35 -7.62
N LEU A 138 -7.11 1.92 -8.32
CA LEU A 138 -6.07 2.79 -8.86
C LEU A 138 -6.21 2.86 -10.37
N PHE A 139 -6.38 4.08 -10.89
CA PHE A 139 -6.40 4.33 -12.33
C PHE A 139 -5.20 5.20 -12.70
N LEU A 140 -4.41 4.68 -13.64
CA LEU A 140 -3.27 5.40 -14.20
C LEU A 140 -3.48 5.61 -15.69
N GLU A 141 -2.98 6.73 -16.22
CA GLU A 141 -2.90 7.00 -17.64
C GLU A 141 -1.46 7.11 -18.10
N ARG A 142 -1.19 6.67 -19.33
CA ARG A 142 0.16 6.78 -19.89
C ARG A 142 0.53 8.23 -20.14
N GLN A 143 -0.43 9.06 -20.57
CA GLN A 143 -0.25 10.50 -20.72
C GLN A 143 -0.15 11.19 -19.36
N PRO A 144 0.74 12.20 -19.24
CA PRO A 144 0.81 13.00 -18.02
C PRO A 144 -0.50 13.75 -17.73
N GLN A 145 -0.90 13.76 -16.47
CA GLN A 145 -2.06 14.46 -15.96
C GLN A 145 -1.63 15.65 -15.11
N ASP A 146 -2.36 16.76 -15.15
CA ASP A 146 -2.15 17.90 -14.24
C ASP A 146 -3.02 17.79 -12.99
N GLU A 147 -4.16 17.10 -13.10
CA GLU A 147 -5.08 16.82 -12.01
C GLU A 147 -5.47 15.35 -12.03
N PHE A 148 -5.82 14.83 -10.86
CA PHE A 148 -6.43 13.51 -10.71
C PHE A 148 -7.71 13.58 -9.88
N GLN A 149 -8.60 12.61 -10.06
CA GLN A 149 -9.83 12.51 -9.29
C GLN A 149 -9.61 11.63 -8.07
N PHE A 150 -9.92 12.18 -6.88
CA PHE A 150 -9.96 11.40 -5.65
C PHE A 150 -11.41 11.18 -5.24
N VAL A 151 -11.80 9.90 -5.14
CA VAL A 151 -13.15 9.46 -4.79
C VAL A 151 -13.09 8.74 -3.45
N LYS A 152 -13.81 9.25 -2.45
CA LYS A 152 -13.92 8.63 -1.12
C LYS A 152 -15.30 7.98 -0.99
N ALA A 153 -15.34 6.66 -1.14
CA ALA A 153 -16.54 5.85 -0.95
C ALA A 153 -16.71 5.55 0.53
N ILE A 154 -17.50 6.38 1.22
CA ILE A 154 -17.72 6.29 2.68
C ILE A 154 -18.58 5.08 3.02
N ASP A 155 -19.51 4.72 2.13
CA ASP A 155 -20.40 3.57 2.24
C ASP A 155 -20.25 2.73 0.96
N LEU A 156 -19.69 1.54 1.12
CA LEU A 156 -19.39 0.63 0.00
C LEU A 156 -20.66 0.12 -0.69
N GLU A 157 -21.72 -0.14 0.08
CA GLU A 157 -22.98 -0.63 -0.48
C GLU A 157 -23.69 0.47 -1.27
N ALA A 158 -23.79 1.65 -0.70
CA ALA A 158 -24.33 2.83 -1.38
C ALA A 158 -23.52 3.14 -2.66
N TRP A 159 -22.19 3.04 -2.60
CA TRP A 159 -21.34 3.28 -3.77
C TRP A 159 -21.57 2.22 -4.86
N ARG A 160 -21.68 0.94 -4.51
CA ARG A 160 -21.94 -0.14 -5.47
C ARG A 160 -23.30 0.02 -6.16
N ASN A 161 -24.31 0.41 -5.43
CA ASN A 161 -25.69 0.50 -5.92
C ASN A 161 -25.97 1.80 -6.68
N THR A 162 -25.35 2.91 -6.29
CA THR A 162 -25.72 4.25 -6.77
C THR A 162 -24.54 5.09 -7.27
N GLY A 163 -23.30 4.64 -7.07
CA GLY A 163 -22.11 5.44 -7.31
C GLY A 163 -21.91 6.59 -6.32
N LYS A 164 -22.70 6.66 -5.23
CA LYS A 164 -22.64 7.76 -4.27
C LYS A 164 -21.30 7.77 -3.52
N ALA A 165 -20.54 8.84 -3.68
CA ALA A 165 -19.25 9.06 -3.03
C ALA A 165 -18.96 10.56 -2.91
N GLN A 166 -17.99 10.90 -2.07
CA GLN A 166 -17.38 12.22 -2.10
C GLN A 166 -16.32 12.24 -3.21
N ILE A 167 -16.38 13.25 -4.08
CA ILE A 167 -15.50 13.35 -5.24
C ILE A 167 -14.84 14.72 -5.23
N GLY A 168 -13.52 14.73 -5.40
CA GLY A 168 -12.75 15.96 -5.56
C GLY A 168 -11.67 15.82 -6.61
N LYS A 169 -11.25 16.92 -7.18
CA LYS A 169 -10.08 17.01 -8.06
C LYS A 169 -8.91 17.57 -7.28
N LEU A 170 -7.77 16.93 -7.41
CA LEU A 170 -6.52 17.30 -6.74
C LEU A 170 -5.40 17.45 -7.78
N SER A 171 -4.49 18.37 -7.52
CA SER A 171 -3.31 18.54 -8.39
C SER A 171 -2.39 17.32 -8.31
N THR A 172 -1.86 16.86 -9.45
CA THR A 172 -0.81 15.84 -9.49
C THR A 172 0.50 16.29 -8.85
N GLY A 173 0.67 17.58 -8.57
CA GLY A 173 1.76 18.10 -7.74
C GLY A 173 1.77 17.54 -6.30
N LEU A 174 0.65 17.01 -5.80
CA LEU A 174 0.55 16.32 -4.51
C LEU A 174 1.03 14.86 -4.60
N VAL A 175 1.20 14.33 -5.80
CA VAL A 175 1.67 12.96 -6.04
C VAL A 175 3.20 12.97 -6.03
N ILE A 176 3.77 12.56 -4.91
CA ILE A 176 5.21 12.55 -4.67
C ILE A 176 5.69 11.14 -4.35
N SER A 177 6.99 10.90 -4.27
CA SER A 177 7.55 9.62 -3.82
C SER A 177 7.32 9.38 -2.32
N GLY A 178 7.18 10.45 -1.53
CA GLY A 178 6.79 10.40 -0.13
C GLY A 178 5.35 9.90 0.08
N ASP A 179 4.89 9.92 1.32
CA ASP A 179 3.58 9.39 1.70
C ASP A 179 2.42 10.15 1.03
N TRP A 180 1.41 9.40 0.58
CA TRP A 180 0.19 9.94 -0.01
C TRP A 180 -0.92 10.06 1.03
N ASN A 181 -1.21 11.31 1.40
CA ASN A 181 -2.29 11.66 2.32
C ASN A 181 -3.24 12.61 1.61
N PHE A 182 -4.05 12.06 0.70
CA PHE A 182 -5.01 12.84 -0.06
C PHE A 182 -6.28 13.12 0.76
N SER A 183 -6.70 14.38 0.80
CA SER A 183 -7.93 14.80 1.45
C SER A 183 -8.72 15.73 0.55
N ILE A 184 -10.01 15.46 0.48
CA ILE A 184 -11.02 16.30 -0.19
C ILE A 184 -12.00 16.89 0.82
N ASP A 185 -11.70 16.74 2.11
CA ASP A 185 -12.52 17.26 3.20
C ASP A 185 -12.41 18.80 3.27
N PRO A 186 -13.43 19.51 3.73
CA PRO A 186 -13.40 20.97 3.94
C PRO A 186 -12.26 21.44 4.85
N HIS A 187 -11.71 20.54 5.66
CA HIS A 187 -10.59 20.80 6.57
C HIS A 187 -9.21 20.59 5.93
N ALA A 188 -9.12 20.26 4.65
CA ALA A 188 -7.83 20.12 3.94
C ALA A 188 -6.89 21.32 4.13
N PRO A 189 -7.38 22.59 4.10
CA PRO A 189 -6.52 23.76 4.37
C PRO A 189 -5.91 23.77 5.78
N LEU A 190 -6.59 23.21 6.77
CA LEU A 190 -6.06 23.07 8.13
C LEU A 190 -4.90 22.06 8.15
N LEU A 191 -5.04 20.92 7.47
CA LEU A 191 -3.98 19.93 7.35
C LEU A 191 -2.74 20.50 6.66
N GLU A 192 -2.91 21.31 5.61
CA GLU A 192 -1.80 22.00 4.95
C GLU A 192 -1.09 22.99 5.90
N ARG A 193 -1.84 23.73 6.70
CA ARG A 193 -1.25 24.61 7.73
C ARG A 193 -0.46 23.82 8.76
N LEU A 194 -0.98 22.67 9.22
CA LEU A 194 -0.29 21.80 10.17
C LEU A 194 1.01 21.21 9.59
N LYS A 195 1.01 20.79 8.33
CA LYS A 195 2.22 20.31 7.64
C LYS A 195 3.31 21.37 7.53
N ASN A 196 2.93 22.64 7.41
CA ASN A 196 3.84 23.78 7.32
C ASN A 196 4.23 24.35 8.69
N THR A 197 3.88 23.67 9.79
CA THR A 197 4.32 24.07 11.14
C THR A 197 5.83 23.87 11.28
N PRO A 198 6.60 24.88 11.71
CA PRO A 198 8.05 24.82 11.73
C PRO A 198 8.63 23.81 12.73
N THR A 199 7.83 23.37 13.69
CA THR A 199 8.24 22.39 14.71
C THR A 199 7.22 21.25 14.74
N THR A 200 7.69 20.03 14.53
CA THR A 200 6.89 18.81 14.61
C THR A 200 7.01 18.16 15.98
N LEU A 201 6.10 17.25 16.31
CA LEU A 201 6.19 16.46 17.54
C LEU A 201 7.51 15.67 17.59
N GLY A 202 8.01 15.17 16.45
CA GLY A 202 9.28 14.45 16.36
C GLY A 202 10.52 15.30 16.68
N ASP A 203 10.41 16.64 16.53
CA ASP A 203 11.51 17.57 16.87
C ASP A 203 11.60 17.83 18.38
N VAL A 204 10.51 17.63 19.11
CA VAL A 204 10.41 17.97 20.56
C VAL A 204 10.18 16.75 21.45
N ALA A 205 9.88 15.59 20.88
CA ALA A 205 9.59 14.36 21.60
C ALA A 205 10.17 13.14 20.90
N HIS A 206 10.66 12.19 21.69
CA HIS A 206 11.08 10.90 21.18
C HIS A 206 9.88 9.95 21.20
N ILE A 207 9.36 9.62 20.01
CA ILE A 207 8.18 8.75 19.86
C ILE A 207 8.66 7.33 19.62
N PHE A 208 8.30 6.42 20.50
CA PHE A 208 8.63 5.01 20.37
C PHE A 208 7.42 4.15 20.72
N VAL A 209 7.40 2.94 20.17
CA VAL A 209 6.42 1.93 20.55
C VAL A 209 6.91 1.28 21.83
N GLY A 210 6.07 1.24 22.86
CA GLY A 210 6.36 0.55 24.11
C GLY A 210 6.49 -0.97 23.92
N THR A 211 6.46 -1.72 25.00
CA THR A 211 6.50 -3.18 24.93
C THR A 211 5.29 -3.68 24.14
N GLN A 212 5.56 -4.31 22.99
CA GLN A 212 4.53 -4.99 22.20
C GLN A 212 4.47 -6.43 22.67
N THR A 213 3.35 -6.82 23.26
CA THR A 213 3.08 -8.22 23.60
C THR A 213 1.99 -8.73 22.64
N SER A 214 2.09 -9.99 22.22
CA SER A 214 0.99 -10.65 21.52
C SER A 214 -0.02 -11.26 22.49
N ALA A 215 0.11 -10.95 23.78
CA ALA A 215 -0.64 -11.54 24.88
C ALA A 215 -0.93 -10.48 25.96
N ASP A 216 -1.61 -9.40 25.56
CA ASP A 216 -1.91 -8.29 26.46
C ASP A 216 -2.72 -8.74 27.67
N THR A 217 -3.61 -9.72 27.51
CA THR A 217 -4.39 -10.33 28.61
C THR A 217 -3.51 -10.99 29.69
N VAL A 218 -2.28 -11.39 29.33
CA VAL A 218 -1.30 -12.01 30.26
C VAL A 218 -0.45 -10.96 30.96
N PHE A 219 -0.05 -9.90 30.21
CA PHE A 219 0.98 -8.95 30.66
C PHE A 219 0.44 -7.60 31.09
N VAL A 220 -0.84 -7.32 30.84
CA VAL A 220 -1.50 -6.09 31.23
C VAL A 220 -2.48 -6.37 32.37
N LEU A 221 -2.39 -5.60 33.43
CA LEU A 221 -3.34 -5.64 34.55
C LEU A 221 -4.27 -4.43 34.45
N ASP A 222 -5.58 -4.69 34.60
CA ASP A 222 -6.59 -3.65 34.66
C ASP A 222 -6.77 -3.14 36.12
N ASP A 223 -7.30 -1.94 36.26
CA ASP A 223 -7.66 -1.32 37.54
C ASP A 223 -6.55 -1.33 38.58
N THR A 224 -5.32 -1.04 38.16
CA THR A 224 -4.15 -1.15 39.03
C THR A 224 -4.11 -0.11 40.15
N ARG A 225 -3.65 -0.53 41.35
CA ARG A 225 -3.35 0.34 42.50
C ARG A 225 -2.02 -0.05 43.13
N VAL A 226 -1.32 0.94 43.66
CA VAL A 226 -0.03 0.72 44.36
C VAL A 226 -0.30 0.52 45.84
N VAL A 227 0.13 -0.60 46.39
CA VAL A 227 0.00 -0.95 47.81
C VAL A 227 1.39 -1.31 48.36
N GLY A 228 2.05 -0.32 48.98
CA GLY A 228 3.41 -0.48 49.47
C GLY A 228 4.41 -0.74 48.33
N ASN A 229 5.02 -1.92 48.28
CA ASN A 229 5.96 -2.35 47.25
C ASN A 229 5.32 -3.26 46.21
N LEU A 230 3.98 -3.37 46.23
CA LEU A 230 3.22 -4.20 45.29
C LEU A 230 2.30 -3.33 44.44
N ILE A 231 2.00 -3.84 43.27
CA ILE A 231 0.92 -3.36 42.40
C ILE A 231 -0.16 -4.45 42.39
N GLU A 232 -1.33 -4.08 42.80
CA GLU A 232 -2.52 -4.92 42.71
C GLU A 232 -3.31 -4.53 41.47
N GLY A 233 -3.87 -5.51 40.77
CA GLY A 233 -4.68 -5.28 39.59
C GLY A 233 -5.39 -6.55 39.15
N PHE A 234 -6.39 -6.40 38.28
CA PHE A 234 -7.14 -7.52 37.74
C PHE A 234 -6.45 -8.12 36.53
N SER A 235 -6.18 -9.43 36.57
CA SER A 235 -5.64 -10.17 35.42
C SER A 235 -6.79 -10.76 34.58
N GLN A 236 -6.89 -10.33 33.35
CA GLN A 236 -7.88 -10.85 32.39
C GLN A 236 -7.65 -12.34 32.07
N GLU A 237 -6.40 -12.77 32.00
CA GLU A 237 -6.07 -14.17 31.74
C GLU A 237 -6.46 -15.09 32.89
N LEU A 238 -6.15 -14.68 34.12
CA LEU A 238 -6.43 -15.47 35.32
C LEU A 238 -7.85 -15.26 35.86
N GLN A 239 -8.58 -14.24 35.36
CA GLN A 239 -9.93 -13.83 35.79
C GLN A 239 -9.98 -13.58 37.31
N GLN A 240 -8.96 -12.96 37.90
CA GLN A 240 -8.84 -12.65 39.33
C GLN A 240 -7.92 -11.46 39.59
N GLU A 241 -8.04 -10.89 40.78
CA GLU A 241 -7.05 -9.92 41.29
C GLU A 241 -5.73 -10.62 41.58
N VAL A 242 -4.65 -9.97 41.18
CA VAL A 242 -3.27 -10.44 41.38
C VAL A 242 -2.42 -9.33 41.99
N GLN A 243 -1.36 -9.74 42.67
CA GLN A 243 -0.35 -8.83 43.21
C GLN A 243 0.99 -9.11 42.51
N VAL A 244 1.65 -8.06 42.03
CA VAL A 244 2.96 -8.14 41.42
C VAL A 244 3.92 -7.16 42.07
N GLU A 245 5.22 -7.48 42.15
CA GLU A 245 6.19 -6.55 42.70
C GLU A 245 6.32 -5.29 41.82
N ALA A 246 6.26 -4.11 42.42
CA ALA A 246 6.37 -2.84 41.70
C ALA A 246 7.68 -2.72 40.90
N ALA A 247 8.73 -3.42 41.31
CA ALA A 247 10.05 -3.42 40.64
C ALA A 247 10.03 -4.11 39.26
N ILE A 248 9.05 -5.00 38.96
CA ILE A 248 8.94 -5.71 37.68
C ILE A 248 7.92 -5.09 36.72
N VAL A 249 7.11 -4.11 37.20
CA VAL A 249 6.15 -3.40 36.36
C VAL A 249 6.84 -2.19 35.74
N LYS A 250 6.78 -2.08 34.41
CA LYS A 250 7.35 -0.97 33.64
C LYS A 250 6.27 -0.05 33.14
#